data_50f95e0041419ae90e55e0803bf28781
#
_entry.id   50f95e0041419ae90e55e0803bf28781
#
_cell.length_a   1.000
_cell.length_b   1.000
_cell.length_c   1.000
_cell.angle_alpha   90.00
_cell.angle_beta   90.00
_cell.angle_gamma   90.00
#
_symmetry.space_group_name_H-M   'P 1'
#
loop_
_entity.id
_entity.type
_entity.pdbx_description
1 polymer ?
#
loop_
_entity_poly.entity_id
_entity_poly.type
_entity_poly.pdbx_seq_one_letter_code
_entity_poly.pdbx_strand_id
1 'polypeptide(L)'
;LASAGIQIVLLPIQLFCFFELPVYAVLLNLYVIPLMSVLLVVGIFGSVFAFLGTAVFPAAKLCFGISSGILELYEESCRLALGFPGARVIAGQPPGWKIIAYYVVLFAVLGWMKRKNLQRDKRKPRKKERKQEDFKAKRIGCVRRMIGGLSLFLLAVFLLFPEKTQGFCVTFLDVGQGDGIFFRGPDGTTYLADGGSSDVKQVGKYRIEPFLKAQGCGKLDYVFVSHGDQDHLNGISELIERRRIGVKIDTLVLPVREVWDEALLNLAWQAQKA
;
A
#
# COMPACT_ATOMS: atom_id res chain seq x y z
N LEU A 1 -15.01 12.74 4.76
CA LEU A 1 -15.89 12.03 3.80
C LEU A 1 -15.27 12.00 2.39
N ALA A 2 -14.74 13.11 1.85
CA ALA A 2 -14.12 13.16 0.53
C ALA A 2 -12.92 12.21 0.41
N SER A 3 -11.99 12.23 1.38
CA SER A 3 -10.82 11.36 1.41
C SER A 3 -11.19 9.86 1.38
N ALA A 4 -12.17 9.45 2.19
CA ALA A 4 -12.66 8.08 2.19
C ALA A 4 -13.32 7.70 0.85
N GLY A 5 -14.08 8.62 0.24
CA GLY A 5 -14.67 8.41 -1.07
C GLY A 5 -13.62 8.20 -2.17
N ILE A 6 -12.57 9.01 -2.18
CA ILE A 6 -11.45 8.89 -3.11
C ILE A 6 -10.75 7.54 -2.93
N GLN A 7 -10.48 7.14 -1.69
CA GLN A 7 -9.85 5.84 -1.41
C GLN A 7 -10.69 4.66 -1.88
N ILE A 8 -12.01 4.70 -1.68
CA ILE A 8 -12.92 3.66 -2.17
C ILE A 8 -12.83 3.56 -3.70
N VAL A 9 -12.83 4.68 -4.41
CA VAL A 9 -12.75 4.69 -5.88
C VAL A 9 -11.39 4.21 -6.38
N LEU A 10 -10.30 4.61 -5.72
CA LEU A 10 -8.95 4.27 -6.15
C LEU A 10 -8.47 2.90 -5.67
N LEU A 11 -9.18 2.25 -4.73
CA LEU A 11 -8.77 1.00 -4.12
C LEU A 11 -8.37 -0.11 -5.13
N PRO A 12 -9.17 -0.42 -6.18
CA PRO A 12 -8.79 -1.47 -7.12
C PRO A 12 -7.54 -1.13 -7.92
N ILE A 13 -7.38 0.14 -8.32
CA ILE A 13 -6.21 0.62 -9.05
C ILE A 13 -4.97 0.55 -8.14
N GLN A 14 -5.10 0.96 -6.88
CA GLN A 14 -4.03 0.89 -5.90
C GLN A 14 -3.56 -0.57 -5.69
N LEU A 15 -4.49 -1.51 -5.54
CA LEU A 15 -4.15 -2.93 -5.43
C LEU A 15 -3.52 -3.49 -6.70
N PHE A 16 -3.99 -3.04 -7.87
CA PHE A 16 -3.43 -3.48 -9.15
C PHE A 16 -2.00 -2.99 -9.37
N CYS A 17 -1.69 -1.75 -8.96
CA CYS A 17 -0.39 -1.13 -9.20
C CYS A 17 0.63 -1.36 -8.07
N PHE A 18 0.17 -1.43 -6.82
CA PHE A 18 1.05 -1.48 -5.64
C PHE A 18 0.92 -2.77 -4.83
N PHE A 19 -0.12 -3.60 -5.11
CA PHE A 19 -0.32 -4.92 -4.52
C PHE A 19 -0.57 -4.92 -3.00
N GLU A 20 -0.66 -3.74 -2.38
CA GLU A 20 -0.79 -3.57 -0.92
C GLU A 20 -1.77 -2.45 -0.57
N LEU A 21 -2.34 -2.55 0.63
CA LEU A 21 -3.26 -1.57 1.21
C LEU A 21 -2.62 -0.95 2.46
N PRO A 22 -2.40 0.37 2.48
CA PRO A 22 -2.02 1.09 3.68
C PRO A 22 -3.28 1.37 4.52
N VAL A 23 -3.49 0.58 5.57
CA VAL A 23 -4.72 0.63 6.40
C VAL A 23 -4.90 1.99 7.07
N TYR A 24 -3.83 2.60 7.56
CA TYR A 24 -3.88 3.87 8.26
C TYR A 24 -3.88 5.11 7.35
N ALA A 25 -3.81 4.94 6.03
CA ALA A 25 -3.79 6.07 5.09
C ALA A 25 -5.01 7.00 5.22
N VAL A 26 -6.20 6.45 5.55
CA VAL A 26 -7.40 7.27 5.77
C VAL A 26 -7.22 8.24 6.92
N LEU A 27 -6.61 7.76 8.02
CA LEU A 27 -6.35 8.57 9.22
C LEU A 27 -5.26 9.60 8.94
N LEU A 28 -4.17 9.21 8.28
CA LEU A 28 -3.10 10.11 7.89
C LEU A 28 -3.62 11.22 6.97
N ASN A 29 -4.46 10.90 6.00
CA ASN A 29 -5.04 11.86 5.07
C ASN A 29 -5.96 12.90 5.74
N LEU A 30 -6.38 12.68 6.98
CA LEU A 30 -7.22 13.64 7.69
C LEU A 30 -6.49 14.97 7.97
N TYR A 31 -5.19 14.90 8.22
CA TYR A 31 -4.36 16.10 8.43
C TYR A 31 -3.39 16.38 7.27
N VAL A 32 -2.94 15.35 6.54
CA VAL A 32 -2.05 15.51 5.38
C VAL A 32 -2.70 16.38 4.32
N ILE A 33 -3.97 16.12 3.97
CA ILE A 33 -4.68 16.87 2.93
C ILE A 33 -4.85 18.36 3.28
N PRO A 34 -5.30 18.76 4.49
CA PRO A 34 -5.32 20.16 4.87
C PRO A 34 -3.95 20.84 4.87
N LEU A 35 -2.94 20.18 5.43
CA LEU A 35 -1.59 20.74 5.49
C LEU A 35 -0.90 20.81 4.13
N MET A 36 -1.31 19.99 3.16
CA MET A 36 -0.81 20.06 1.78
C MET A 36 -1.11 21.41 1.13
N SER A 37 -2.29 21.98 1.42
CA SER A 37 -2.64 23.33 0.93
C SER A 37 -1.73 24.39 1.52
N VAL A 38 -1.40 24.27 2.80
CA VAL A 38 -0.45 25.18 3.47
C VAL A 38 0.94 25.02 2.87
N LEU A 39 1.40 23.78 2.72
CA LEU A 39 2.70 23.45 2.12
C LEU A 39 2.86 24.05 0.73
N LEU A 40 1.83 23.91 -0.12
CA LEU A 40 1.84 24.49 -1.48
C LEU A 40 1.94 26.02 -1.45
N VAL A 41 1.11 26.69 -0.64
CA VAL A 41 1.11 28.15 -0.54
C VAL A 41 2.47 28.64 -0.04
N VAL A 42 2.96 28.09 1.08
CA VAL A 42 4.24 28.49 1.68
C VAL A 42 5.41 28.18 0.77
N GLY A 43 5.39 27.03 0.07
CA GLY A 43 6.42 26.66 -0.91
C GLY A 43 6.48 27.61 -2.10
N ILE A 44 5.31 28.01 -2.65
CA ILE A 44 5.24 28.99 -3.74
C ILE A 44 5.78 30.35 -3.29
N PHE A 45 5.33 30.88 -2.13
CA PHE A 45 5.85 32.13 -1.60
C PHE A 45 7.34 32.07 -1.31
N GLY A 46 7.84 30.96 -0.74
CA GLY A 46 9.26 30.74 -0.53
C GLY A 46 10.08 30.82 -1.82
N SER A 47 9.57 30.22 -2.89
CA SER A 47 10.20 30.25 -4.21
C SER A 47 10.18 31.65 -4.81
N VAL A 48 9.06 32.37 -4.71
CA VAL A 48 8.95 33.77 -5.17
C VAL A 48 9.92 34.68 -4.42
N PHE A 49 9.98 34.59 -3.08
CA PHE A 49 10.89 35.40 -2.26
C PHE A 49 12.38 35.07 -2.57
N ALA A 50 12.69 33.81 -2.80
CA ALA A 50 14.04 33.43 -3.20
C ALA A 50 14.44 34.02 -4.55
N PHE A 51 13.49 34.13 -5.48
CA PHE A 51 13.71 34.75 -6.80
C PHE A 51 13.85 36.27 -6.75
N LEU A 52 13.15 36.95 -5.82
CA LEU A 52 13.21 38.42 -5.67
C LEU A 52 14.53 38.95 -5.11
N GLY A 53 15.45 38.09 -4.69
CA GLY A 53 16.81 38.45 -4.33
C GLY A 53 17.07 38.56 -2.84
N THR A 54 18.28 39.08 -2.50
CA THR A 54 18.85 39.02 -1.15
C THR A 54 18.08 39.78 -0.07
N ALA A 55 17.36 40.82 -0.44
CA ALA A 55 16.61 41.66 0.52
C ALA A 55 15.47 40.90 1.20
N VAL A 56 14.84 39.92 0.49
CA VAL A 56 13.71 39.12 0.97
C VAL A 56 14.08 37.69 1.30
N PHE A 57 15.39 37.35 1.18
CA PHE A 57 15.90 36.01 1.46
C PHE A 57 15.56 35.45 2.84
N PRO A 58 15.55 36.27 3.95
CA PRO A 58 15.09 35.77 5.24
C PRO A 58 13.65 35.27 5.25
N ALA A 59 12.74 35.89 4.48
CA ALA A 59 11.37 35.44 4.34
C ALA A 59 11.30 34.10 3.54
N ALA A 60 12.11 33.97 2.48
CA ALA A 60 12.24 32.70 1.77
C ALA A 60 12.71 31.56 2.69
N LYS A 61 13.74 31.83 3.51
CA LYS A 61 14.26 30.86 4.49
C LYS A 61 13.21 30.43 5.51
N LEU A 62 12.39 31.37 6.00
CA LEU A 62 11.28 31.06 6.90
C LEU A 62 10.24 30.16 6.22
N CYS A 63 9.83 30.49 4.99
CA CYS A 63 8.90 29.68 4.21
C CYS A 63 9.42 28.26 4.00
N PHE A 64 10.66 28.10 3.60
CA PHE A 64 11.25 26.76 3.41
C PHE A 64 11.40 26.01 4.74
N GLY A 65 11.71 26.70 5.85
CA GLY A 65 11.74 26.10 7.18
C GLY A 65 10.37 25.54 7.60
N ILE A 66 9.28 26.29 7.35
CA ILE A 66 7.92 25.81 7.61
C ILE A 66 7.60 24.59 6.70
N SER A 67 7.96 24.68 5.42
CA SER A 67 7.75 23.56 4.48
C SER A 67 8.49 22.30 4.90
N SER A 68 9.76 22.44 5.32
CA SER A 68 10.58 21.33 5.85
C SER A 68 9.94 20.69 7.08
N GLY A 69 9.52 21.52 8.06
CA GLY A 69 8.85 21.02 9.26
C GLY A 69 7.54 20.27 8.97
N ILE A 70 6.76 20.69 7.96
CA ILE A 70 5.55 19.97 7.54
C ILE A 70 5.94 18.62 6.90
N LEU A 71 6.98 18.59 6.06
CA LEU A 71 7.44 17.35 5.44
C LEU A 71 8.01 16.37 6.46
N GLU A 72 8.77 16.84 7.44
CA GLU A 72 9.26 16.04 8.57
C GLU A 72 8.10 15.46 9.39
N LEU A 73 7.07 16.27 9.66
CA LEU A 73 5.85 15.78 10.33
C LEU A 73 5.17 14.67 9.53
N TYR A 74 5.11 14.78 8.19
CA TYR A 74 4.56 13.71 7.35
C TYR A 74 5.39 12.44 7.43
N GLU A 75 6.72 12.58 7.32
CA GLU A 75 7.63 11.43 7.37
C GLU A 75 7.52 10.69 8.72
N GLU A 76 7.61 11.42 9.84
CA GLU A 76 7.51 10.81 11.17
C GLU A 76 6.14 10.17 11.42
N SER A 77 5.06 10.78 10.97
CA SER A 77 3.72 10.22 11.09
C SER A 77 3.57 8.92 10.27
N CYS A 78 4.13 8.89 9.06
CA CYS A 78 4.15 7.67 8.24
C CYS A 78 5.01 6.58 8.90
N ARG A 79 6.16 6.96 9.47
CA ARG A 79 7.05 6.05 10.19
C ARG A 79 6.38 5.45 11.42
N LEU A 80 5.68 6.27 12.21
CA LEU A 80 4.88 5.82 13.34
C LEU A 80 3.75 4.88 12.90
N ALA A 81 3.01 5.26 11.85
CA ALA A 81 1.92 4.44 11.33
C ALA A 81 2.40 3.06 10.85
N LEU A 82 3.58 2.98 10.24
CA LEU A 82 4.21 1.72 9.82
C LEU A 82 4.61 0.81 11.00
N GLY A 83 4.80 1.38 12.19
CA GLY A 83 5.09 0.62 13.43
C GLY A 83 3.87 -0.11 14.00
N PHE A 84 2.65 0.26 13.63
CA PHE A 84 1.44 -0.39 14.14
C PHE A 84 1.17 -1.74 13.44
N PRO A 85 0.59 -2.72 14.17
CA PRO A 85 0.22 -3.99 13.57
C PRO A 85 -0.81 -3.81 12.46
N GLY A 86 -0.63 -4.53 11.35
CA GLY A 86 -1.53 -4.45 10.21
C GLY A 86 -1.46 -3.13 9.43
N ALA A 87 -0.40 -2.33 9.61
CA ALA A 87 -0.23 -1.06 8.89
C ALA A 87 -0.34 -1.21 7.37
N ARG A 88 0.13 -2.34 6.86
CA ARG A 88 0.05 -2.70 5.44
C ARG A 88 -0.49 -4.12 5.32
N VAL A 89 -1.41 -4.29 4.39
CA VAL A 89 -1.92 -5.60 4.00
C VAL A 89 -1.48 -5.87 2.57
N ILE A 90 -0.57 -6.81 2.38
CA ILE A 90 -0.17 -7.26 1.05
C ILE A 90 -1.29 -8.16 0.54
N ALA A 91 -2.02 -7.67 -0.44
CA ALA A 91 -3.22 -8.31 -0.96
C ALA A 91 -2.96 -9.07 -2.26
N GLY A 92 -1.83 -8.80 -2.93
CA GLY A 92 -1.55 -9.33 -4.26
C GLY A 92 -2.25 -8.54 -5.38
N GLN A 93 -2.02 -8.96 -6.61
CA GLN A 93 -2.59 -8.33 -7.80
C GLN A 93 -3.96 -8.93 -8.13
N PRO A 94 -5.05 -8.16 -8.02
CA PRO A 94 -6.36 -8.65 -8.42
C PRO A 94 -6.42 -8.84 -9.95
N PRO A 95 -7.03 -9.92 -10.44
CA PRO A 95 -7.24 -10.08 -11.88
C PRO A 95 -8.21 -9.02 -12.41
N GLY A 96 -8.02 -8.59 -13.67
CA GLY A 96 -8.75 -7.46 -14.27
C GLY A 96 -10.28 -7.58 -14.20
N TRP A 97 -10.82 -8.80 -14.32
CA TRP A 97 -12.27 -9.01 -14.23
C TRP A 97 -12.84 -8.67 -12.83
N LYS A 98 -12.08 -8.89 -11.75
CA LYS A 98 -12.49 -8.53 -10.37
C LYS A 98 -12.55 -7.01 -10.21
N ILE A 99 -11.65 -6.28 -10.86
CA ILE A 99 -11.65 -4.82 -10.89
C ILE A 99 -12.90 -4.29 -11.58
N ILE A 100 -13.25 -4.87 -12.73
CA ILE A 100 -14.47 -4.51 -13.46
C ILE A 100 -15.70 -4.81 -12.60
N ALA A 101 -15.77 -6.00 -12.00
CA ALA A 101 -16.87 -6.39 -11.13
C ALA A 101 -17.02 -5.42 -9.93
N TYR A 102 -15.92 -5.02 -9.33
CA TYR A 102 -15.91 -4.03 -8.25
C TYR A 102 -16.56 -2.71 -8.67
N TYR A 103 -16.15 -2.15 -9.83
CA TYR A 103 -16.72 -0.88 -10.30
C TYR A 103 -18.19 -1.02 -10.69
N VAL A 104 -18.60 -2.12 -11.28
CA VAL A 104 -20.02 -2.40 -11.58
C VAL A 104 -20.84 -2.39 -10.29
N VAL A 105 -20.39 -3.08 -9.24
CA VAL A 105 -21.05 -3.08 -7.92
C VAL A 105 -21.07 -1.67 -7.32
N LEU A 106 -19.94 -0.97 -7.35
CA LEU A 106 -19.85 0.39 -6.81
C LEU A 106 -20.84 1.35 -7.47
N PHE A 107 -20.88 1.37 -8.81
CA PHE A 107 -21.81 2.23 -9.55
C PHE A 107 -23.28 1.81 -9.38
N ALA A 108 -23.56 0.51 -9.28
CA ALA A 108 -24.91 0.01 -8.98
C ALA A 108 -25.39 0.49 -7.60
N VAL A 109 -24.52 0.43 -6.57
CA VAL A 109 -24.82 0.93 -5.21
C VAL A 109 -25.06 2.43 -5.22
N LEU A 110 -24.19 3.20 -5.86
CA LEU A 110 -24.34 4.67 -5.96
C LEU A 110 -25.62 5.05 -6.70
N GLY A 111 -25.92 4.39 -7.82
CA GLY A 111 -27.15 4.61 -8.59
C GLY A 111 -28.40 4.27 -7.79
N TRP A 112 -28.39 3.15 -7.04
CA TRP A 112 -29.49 2.78 -6.17
C TRP A 112 -29.70 3.79 -5.02
N MET A 113 -28.63 4.26 -4.38
CA MET A 113 -28.70 5.30 -3.36
C MET A 113 -29.27 6.60 -3.91
N LYS A 114 -28.81 7.04 -5.10
CA LYS A 114 -29.32 8.25 -5.78
C LYS A 114 -30.81 8.13 -6.11
N ARG A 115 -31.25 7.01 -6.69
CA ARG A 115 -32.67 6.77 -7.01
C ARG A 115 -33.56 6.84 -5.79
N LYS A 116 -33.16 6.22 -4.67
CA LYS A 116 -33.92 6.26 -3.42
C LYS A 116 -33.97 7.66 -2.79
N ASN A 117 -32.91 8.45 -2.91
CA ASN A 117 -32.93 9.83 -2.44
C ASN A 117 -33.88 10.70 -3.24
N LEU A 118 -33.90 10.56 -4.57
CA LEU A 118 -34.83 11.26 -5.45
C LEU A 118 -36.31 10.91 -5.20
N GLN A 119 -36.60 9.62 -4.95
CA GLN A 119 -37.96 9.18 -4.61
C GLN A 119 -38.44 9.73 -3.26
N ARG A 120 -37.50 9.92 -2.31
CA ARG A 120 -37.81 10.49 -0.99
C ARG A 120 -38.11 11.99 -1.07
N ASP A 121 -37.41 12.74 -1.91
CA ASP A 121 -37.67 14.17 -2.09
C ASP A 121 -39.05 14.44 -2.73
N LYS A 122 -39.50 13.53 -3.60
CA LYS A 122 -40.87 13.58 -4.18
C LYS A 122 -41.99 13.23 -3.19
N ARG A 123 -41.68 12.54 -2.06
CA ARG A 123 -42.66 12.10 -1.06
C ARG A 123 -42.73 12.99 0.18
N LYS A 124 -42.25 14.24 0.14
CA LYS A 124 -42.39 15.18 1.28
C LYS A 124 -43.88 15.49 1.54
N PRO A 125 -44.45 15.09 2.69
CA PRO A 125 -45.83 15.42 3.02
C PRO A 125 -45.96 16.91 3.37
N ARG A 126 -47.05 17.51 2.93
CA ARG A 126 -47.40 18.92 3.11
C ARG A 126 -47.91 19.29 4.51
N LYS A 127 -47.83 18.44 5.53
CA LYS A 127 -48.41 18.68 6.89
C LYS A 127 -47.43 18.59 8.02
N LYS A 128 -47.51 19.56 8.93
CA LYS A 128 -46.62 19.92 10.03
C LYS A 128 -46.70 19.05 11.31
N GLU A 129 -47.48 17.98 11.38
CA GLU A 129 -47.94 17.42 12.67
C GLU A 129 -47.35 16.05 13.13
N ARG A 130 -46.33 15.49 12.41
CA ARG A 130 -45.69 14.21 12.86
C ARG A 130 -44.17 14.32 12.96
N LYS A 131 -43.65 15.30 13.70
CA LYS A 131 -42.21 15.57 13.74
C LYS A 131 -41.35 14.48 14.44
N GLN A 132 -41.84 13.82 15.44
CA GLN A 132 -41.00 12.98 16.31
C GLN A 132 -40.93 11.50 15.87
N GLU A 133 -42.04 10.93 15.43
CA GLU A 133 -42.07 9.54 14.89
C GLU A 133 -41.37 9.48 13.53
N ASP A 134 -41.56 10.53 12.72
CA ASP A 134 -40.91 10.66 11.41
C ASP A 134 -39.38 10.79 11.52
N PHE A 135 -38.86 11.37 12.63
CA PHE A 135 -37.42 11.50 12.88
C PHE A 135 -36.77 10.14 13.24
N LYS A 136 -37.45 9.31 14.10
CA LYS A 136 -36.98 7.95 14.42
C LYS A 136 -37.00 7.03 13.18
N ALA A 137 -38.07 7.05 12.40
CA ALA A 137 -38.19 6.27 11.17
C ALA A 137 -37.17 6.68 10.11
N LYS A 138 -36.88 7.99 10.01
CA LYS A 138 -35.81 8.54 9.12
C LYS A 138 -34.43 8.08 9.54
N ARG A 139 -34.15 8.08 10.85
CA ARG A 139 -32.85 7.63 11.42
C ARG A 139 -32.62 6.14 11.17
N ILE A 140 -33.63 5.31 11.46
CA ILE A 140 -33.56 3.85 11.22
C ILE A 140 -33.38 3.54 9.74
N GLY A 141 -34.10 4.21 8.85
CA GLY A 141 -33.95 4.03 7.40
C GLY A 141 -32.60 4.52 6.84
N CYS A 142 -31.98 5.51 7.48
CA CYS A 142 -30.62 5.96 7.16
C CYS A 142 -29.58 4.92 7.59
N VAL A 143 -29.66 4.45 8.83
CA VAL A 143 -28.74 3.43 9.39
C VAL A 143 -28.81 2.12 8.60
N ARG A 144 -30.02 1.63 8.26
CA ARG A 144 -30.19 0.42 7.47
C ARG A 144 -29.58 0.53 6.06
N ARG A 145 -29.60 1.73 5.45
CA ARG A 145 -28.95 1.99 4.15
C ARG A 145 -27.44 2.06 4.27
N MET A 146 -26.94 2.69 5.32
CA MET A 146 -25.49 2.71 5.60
C MET A 146 -24.95 1.29 5.82
N ILE A 147 -25.67 0.48 6.59
CA ILE A 147 -25.29 -0.93 6.82
C ILE A 147 -25.29 -1.71 5.50
N GLY A 148 -26.36 -1.60 4.69
CA GLY A 148 -26.44 -2.28 3.39
C GLY A 148 -25.36 -1.83 2.40
N GLY A 149 -25.08 -0.53 2.35
CA GLY A 149 -23.99 0.01 1.53
C GLY A 149 -22.62 -0.46 2.02
N LEU A 150 -22.39 -0.47 3.33
CA LEU A 150 -21.16 -0.96 3.92
C LEU A 150 -20.96 -2.46 3.68
N SER A 151 -22.02 -3.27 3.83
CA SER A 151 -21.95 -4.72 3.58
C SER A 151 -21.59 -5.02 2.12
N LEU A 152 -22.19 -4.31 1.17
CA LEU A 152 -21.88 -4.47 -0.25
C LEU A 152 -20.46 -4.00 -0.58
N PHE A 153 -20.01 -2.93 0.07
CA PHE A 153 -18.64 -2.45 -0.07
C PHE A 153 -17.63 -3.46 0.47
N LEU A 154 -17.87 -4.01 1.65
CA LEU A 154 -17.01 -5.04 2.24
C LEU A 154 -16.97 -6.30 1.37
N LEU A 155 -18.11 -6.70 0.80
CA LEU A 155 -18.16 -7.80 -0.16
C LEU A 155 -17.33 -7.48 -1.42
N ALA A 156 -17.46 -6.28 -1.96
CA ALA A 156 -16.68 -5.86 -3.13
C ALA A 156 -15.17 -5.80 -2.84
N VAL A 157 -14.77 -5.33 -1.65
CA VAL A 157 -13.38 -5.39 -1.20
C VAL A 157 -12.90 -6.82 -1.07
N PHE A 158 -13.71 -7.70 -0.46
CA PHE A 158 -13.39 -9.12 -0.35
C PHE A 158 -13.17 -9.78 -1.72
N LEU A 159 -13.96 -9.42 -2.71
CA LEU A 159 -13.80 -9.90 -4.09
C LEU A 159 -12.48 -9.48 -4.74
N LEU A 160 -11.87 -8.37 -4.30
CA LEU A 160 -10.60 -7.90 -4.85
C LEU A 160 -9.40 -8.75 -4.38
N PHE A 161 -9.51 -9.44 -3.24
CA PHE A 161 -8.41 -10.28 -2.79
C PHE A 161 -8.19 -11.43 -3.79
N PRO A 162 -6.93 -11.67 -4.21
CA PRO A 162 -6.62 -12.76 -5.11
C PRO A 162 -6.91 -14.10 -4.44
N GLU A 163 -7.27 -15.06 -5.24
CA GLU A 163 -7.37 -16.45 -4.79
C GLU A 163 -5.96 -16.97 -4.53
N LYS A 164 -5.78 -17.69 -3.43
CA LYS A 164 -4.51 -18.37 -3.19
C LYS A 164 -4.29 -19.38 -4.29
N THR A 165 -3.17 -19.27 -4.98
CA THR A 165 -2.75 -20.25 -5.97
C THR A 165 -2.59 -21.61 -5.25
N GLN A 166 -3.39 -22.59 -5.63
CA GLN A 166 -3.28 -23.96 -5.11
C GLN A 166 -2.29 -24.75 -5.97
N GLY A 167 -1.52 -25.60 -5.30
CA GLY A 167 -0.57 -26.48 -5.98
C GLY A 167 0.87 -25.96 -5.95
N PHE A 168 1.77 -26.78 -6.48
CA PHE A 168 3.18 -26.44 -6.61
C PHE A 168 3.38 -25.48 -7.78
N CYS A 169 4.07 -24.38 -7.55
CA CYS A 169 4.38 -23.37 -8.56
C CYS A 169 5.86 -23.01 -8.50
N VAL A 170 6.52 -22.95 -9.65
CA VAL A 170 7.89 -22.48 -9.82
C VAL A 170 7.88 -21.31 -10.79
N THR A 171 8.54 -20.23 -10.45
CA THR A 171 8.67 -19.04 -11.29
C THR A 171 10.12 -18.60 -11.34
N PHE A 172 10.68 -18.56 -12.54
CA PHE A 172 11.99 -17.93 -12.80
C PHE A 172 11.76 -16.42 -12.95
N LEU A 173 12.47 -15.65 -12.16
CA LEU A 173 12.31 -14.20 -12.13
C LEU A 173 13.16 -13.55 -13.22
N ASP A 174 12.60 -12.56 -13.89
CA ASP A 174 13.38 -11.71 -14.81
C ASP A 174 14.23 -10.72 -13.97
N VAL A 175 15.35 -11.18 -13.49
CA VAL A 175 16.31 -10.38 -12.71
C VAL A 175 17.42 -9.76 -13.58
N GLY A 176 17.43 -10.02 -14.89
CA GLY A 176 18.51 -9.66 -15.79
C GLY A 176 19.62 -10.71 -15.74
N GLN A 177 20.89 -10.27 -15.75
CA GLN A 177 22.03 -11.18 -15.62
C GLN A 177 22.21 -11.57 -14.15
N GLY A 178 21.66 -12.72 -13.77
CA GLY A 178 21.66 -13.26 -12.41
C GLY A 178 20.62 -14.33 -12.24
N ASP A 179 20.45 -14.81 -11.02
CA ASP A 179 19.51 -15.87 -10.69
C ASP A 179 18.48 -15.42 -9.66
N GLY A 180 17.25 -15.92 -9.83
CA GLY A 180 16.17 -15.73 -8.89
C GLY A 180 15.02 -16.68 -9.20
N ILE A 181 14.76 -17.65 -8.33
CA ILE A 181 13.74 -18.66 -8.53
C ILE A 181 12.80 -18.66 -7.34
N PHE A 182 11.54 -18.34 -7.58
CA PHE A 182 10.48 -18.39 -6.58
C PHE A 182 9.73 -19.72 -6.66
N PHE A 183 9.53 -20.35 -5.51
CA PHE A 183 8.72 -21.56 -5.38
C PHE A 183 7.58 -21.32 -4.41
N ARG A 184 6.43 -21.92 -4.69
CA ARG A 184 5.33 -22.05 -3.74
C ARG A 184 4.92 -23.51 -3.65
N GLY A 185 4.99 -24.06 -2.45
CA GLY A 185 4.55 -25.42 -2.15
C GLY A 185 3.01 -25.54 -2.18
N PRO A 186 2.48 -26.77 -2.28
CA PRO A 186 1.03 -27.02 -2.24
C PRO A 186 0.41 -26.65 -0.89
N ASP A 187 1.18 -26.63 0.17
CA ASP A 187 0.83 -26.18 1.52
C ASP A 187 0.83 -24.64 1.65
N GLY A 188 1.28 -23.91 0.63
CA GLY A 188 1.41 -22.46 0.58
C GLY A 188 2.75 -21.95 1.10
N THR A 189 3.69 -22.81 1.52
CA THR A 189 5.04 -22.42 1.91
C THR A 189 5.79 -21.80 0.75
N THR A 190 6.49 -20.71 1.01
CA THR A 190 7.15 -19.89 -0.01
C THR A 190 8.67 -19.93 0.14
N TYR A 191 9.32 -20.10 -0.99
CA TYR A 191 10.77 -20.21 -1.10
C TYR A 191 11.29 -19.25 -2.18
N LEU A 192 12.47 -18.70 -1.93
CA LEU A 192 13.25 -17.99 -2.94
C LEU A 192 14.64 -18.62 -2.98
N ALA A 193 15.10 -19.08 -4.12
CA ALA A 193 16.47 -19.52 -4.33
C ALA A 193 17.19 -18.46 -5.16
N ASP A 194 18.21 -17.88 -4.58
CA ASP A 194 18.94 -16.73 -5.07
C ASP A 194 18.06 -15.52 -5.35
N GLY A 195 18.63 -14.40 -5.64
CA GLY A 195 17.90 -13.18 -5.93
C GLY A 195 18.86 -12.03 -6.15
N GLY A 196 19.64 -12.11 -7.23
CA GLY A 196 20.62 -11.11 -7.54
C GLY A 196 20.64 -10.72 -9.01
N SER A 197 21.42 -9.70 -9.31
CA SER A 197 21.68 -9.25 -10.68
C SER A 197 22.99 -8.48 -10.77
N SER A 198 23.76 -8.70 -11.83
CA SER A 198 24.96 -7.92 -12.13
C SER A 198 24.69 -6.69 -13.00
N ASP A 199 23.56 -6.63 -13.71
CA ASP A 199 23.21 -5.56 -14.64
C ASP A 199 21.99 -4.71 -14.18
N VAL A 200 21.09 -5.26 -13.40
CA VAL A 200 19.91 -4.54 -12.89
C VAL A 200 20.20 -3.93 -11.52
N LYS A 201 20.22 -2.61 -11.45
CA LYS A 201 20.38 -1.89 -10.17
C LYS A 201 19.13 -2.02 -9.30
N GLN A 202 19.34 -2.26 -8.00
CA GLN A 202 18.27 -2.42 -7.02
C GLN A 202 17.22 -3.49 -7.43
N VAL A 203 17.73 -4.65 -7.86
CA VAL A 203 16.92 -5.76 -8.37
C VAL A 203 15.92 -6.26 -7.32
N GLY A 204 16.30 -6.30 -6.05
CA GLY A 204 15.41 -6.66 -4.93
C GLY A 204 14.21 -5.72 -4.85
N LYS A 205 14.46 -4.41 -4.91
CA LYS A 205 13.43 -3.36 -4.80
C LYS A 205 12.51 -3.29 -6.02
N TYR A 206 13.04 -3.40 -7.23
CA TYR A 206 12.29 -3.09 -8.46
C TYR A 206 11.83 -4.31 -9.24
N ARG A 207 12.36 -5.50 -8.95
CA ARG A 207 11.97 -6.74 -9.62
C ARG A 207 11.41 -7.77 -8.65
N ILE A 208 12.19 -8.16 -7.62
CA ILE A 208 11.84 -9.27 -6.72
C ILE A 208 10.69 -8.87 -5.78
N GLU A 209 10.80 -7.76 -5.05
CA GLU A 209 9.78 -7.30 -4.09
C GLU A 209 8.41 -7.07 -4.76
N PRO A 210 8.30 -6.35 -5.91
CA PRO A 210 7.04 -6.17 -6.60
C PRO A 210 6.42 -7.49 -7.07
N PHE A 211 7.22 -8.43 -7.58
CA PHE A 211 6.75 -9.75 -7.96
C PHE A 211 6.15 -10.49 -6.75
N LEU A 212 6.88 -10.55 -5.64
CA LEU A 212 6.42 -11.21 -4.41
C LEU A 212 5.12 -10.59 -3.90
N LYS A 213 5.04 -9.26 -3.86
CA LYS A 213 3.83 -8.53 -3.48
C LYS A 213 2.67 -8.83 -4.43
N ALA A 214 2.90 -8.87 -5.74
CA ALA A 214 1.88 -9.22 -6.73
C ALA A 214 1.31 -10.63 -6.52
N GLN A 215 2.17 -11.57 -6.09
CA GLN A 215 1.77 -12.92 -5.70
C GLN A 215 1.07 -13.00 -4.33
N GLY A 216 0.84 -11.88 -3.67
CA GLY A 216 0.30 -11.84 -2.29
C GLY A 216 1.25 -12.38 -1.23
N CYS A 217 2.55 -12.47 -1.56
CA CYS A 217 3.58 -12.95 -0.67
C CYS A 217 4.15 -11.79 0.16
N GLY A 218 3.66 -11.64 1.39
CA GLY A 218 4.16 -10.63 2.34
C GLY A 218 5.33 -11.12 3.20
N LYS A 219 5.58 -12.43 3.16
CA LYS A 219 6.63 -13.11 3.91
C LYS A 219 7.15 -14.28 3.08
N LEU A 220 8.46 -14.41 2.94
CA LEU A 220 9.13 -15.60 2.46
C LEU A 220 9.47 -16.49 3.65
N ASP A 221 9.06 -17.76 3.59
CA ASP A 221 9.34 -18.71 4.66
C ASP A 221 10.80 -19.13 4.63
N TYR A 222 11.35 -19.35 3.43
CA TYR A 222 12.76 -19.72 3.25
C TYR A 222 13.37 -18.94 2.09
N VAL A 223 14.59 -18.46 2.31
CA VAL A 223 15.43 -17.88 1.25
C VAL A 223 16.76 -18.61 1.25
N PHE A 224 17.10 -19.20 0.11
CA PHE A 224 18.36 -19.92 -0.10
C PHE A 224 19.32 -19.05 -0.88
N VAL A 225 20.57 -18.99 -0.48
CA VAL A 225 21.66 -18.35 -1.22
C VAL A 225 22.66 -19.43 -1.57
N SER A 226 22.97 -19.58 -2.85
CA SER A 226 23.89 -20.61 -3.34
C SER A 226 25.35 -20.26 -3.07
N HIS A 227 25.76 -19.01 -3.30
CA HIS A 227 27.12 -18.48 -3.12
C HIS A 227 27.14 -16.96 -2.99
N GLY A 228 28.32 -16.36 -2.78
CA GLY A 228 28.50 -14.96 -2.45
C GLY A 228 28.54 -13.96 -3.62
N ASP A 229 28.34 -14.41 -4.87
CA ASP A 229 28.41 -13.51 -6.02
C ASP A 229 27.23 -12.54 -6.06
N GLN A 230 27.47 -11.32 -6.54
CA GLN A 230 26.49 -10.21 -6.53
C GLN A 230 25.19 -10.56 -7.27
N ASP A 231 25.29 -11.29 -8.35
CA ASP A 231 24.20 -11.72 -9.20
C ASP A 231 23.33 -12.84 -8.58
N HIS A 232 23.66 -13.29 -7.35
CA HIS A 232 22.90 -14.24 -6.56
C HIS A 232 22.34 -13.63 -5.26
N LEU A 233 23.02 -12.64 -4.66
CA LEU A 233 22.68 -12.20 -3.29
C LEU A 233 22.25 -10.73 -3.15
N ASN A 234 22.60 -9.82 -4.08
CA ASN A 234 22.41 -8.38 -3.85
C ASN A 234 20.93 -7.99 -3.67
N GLY A 235 20.02 -8.61 -4.39
CA GLY A 235 18.59 -8.38 -4.22
C GLY A 235 18.06 -8.93 -2.89
N ILE A 236 18.62 -10.03 -2.38
CA ILE A 236 18.27 -10.57 -1.05
C ILE A 236 18.73 -9.60 0.04
N SER A 237 19.95 -9.06 -0.06
CA SER A 237 20.44 -7.99 0.82
C SER A 237 19.49 -6.80 0.86
N GLU A 238 19.03 -6.33 -0.31
CA GLU A 238 18.04 -5.26 -0.42
C GLU A 238 16.69 -5.61 0.25
N LEU A 239 16.21 -6.85 0.11
CA LEU A 239 14.99 -7.29 0.79
C LEU A 239 15.14 -7.24 2.32
N ILE A 240 16.30 -7.66 2.85
CA ILE A 240 16.61 -7.61 4.28
C ILE A 240 16.62 -6.16 4.78
N GLU A 241 17.30 -5.26 4.09
CA GLU A 241 17.32 -3.83 4.43
C GLU A 241 15.92 -3.21 4.45
N ARG A 242 15.09 -3.61 3.50
CA ARG A 242 13.74 -3.10 3.30
C ARG A 242 12.65 -3.79 4.12
N ARG A 243 12.99 -4.74 5.00
CA ARG A 243 12.01 -5.59 5.74
C ARG A 243 10.87 -4.84 6.45
N ARG A 244 11.11 -3.58 6.85
CA ARG A 244 10.07 -2.75 7.50
C ARG A 244 8.96 -2.32 6.53
N ILE A 245 9.31 -2.11 5.26
CA ILE A 245 8.42 -1.62 4.20
C ILE A 245 8.28 -2.60 3.03
N GLY A 246 9.05 -3.67 3.00
CA GLY A 246 9.08 -4.70 1.96
C GLY A 246 8.48 -6.03 2.41
N VAL A 247 8.89 -7.09 1.76
CA VAL A 247 8.60 -8.47 2.09
C VAL A 247 9.54 -8.93 3.21
N LYS A 248 8.99 -9.67 4.19
CA LYS A 248 9.79 -10.22 5.29
C LYS A 248 10.41 -11.55 4.88
N ILE A 249 11.57 -11.86 5.44
CA ILE A 249 12.22 -13.16 5.32
C ILE A 249 12.20 -13.81 6.71
N ASP A 250 11.68 -15.03 6.79
CA ASP A 250 11.60 -15.79 8.05
C ASP A 250 12.88 -16.55 8.31
N THR A 251 13.34 -17.31 7.32
CA THR A 251 14.56 -18.13 7.43
C THR A 251 15.47 -17.88 6.24
N LEU A 252 16.71 -17.46 6.52
CA LEU A 252 17.76 -17.36 5.52
C LEU A 252 18.66 -18.60 5.63
N VAL A 253 18.80 -19.32 4.53
CA VAL A 253 19.63 -20.53 4.42
C VAL A 253 20.86 -20.20 3.58
N LEU A 254 22.01 -20.32 4.18
CA LEU A 254 23.31 -20.09 3.57
C LEU A 254 24.03 -21.42 3.33
N PRO A 255 24.99 -21.49 2.41
CA PRO A 255 25.83 -22.68 2.24
C PRO A 255 26.64 -23.00 3.50
N VAL A 256 27.34 -24.11 3.49
CA VAL A 256 28.22 -24.51 4.60
C VAL A 256 29.28 -23.44 4.85
N ARG A 257 29.64 -23.23 6.12
CA ARG A 257 30.44 -22.09 6.57
C ARG A 257 31.87 -22.05 5.96
N GLU A 258 32.36 -23.20 5.55
CA GLU A 258 33.68 -23.37 4.96
C GLU A 258 33.84 -22.66 3.61
N VAL A 259 32.74 -22.38 2.92
CA VAL A 259 32.76 -21.68 1.62
C VAL A 259 32.30 -20.21 1.74
N TRP A 260 32.17 -19.69 2.96
CA TRP A 260 31.75 -18.30 3.13
C TRP A 260 32.86 -17.32 2.77
N ASP A 261 32.54 -16.42 1.87
CA ASP A 261 33.31 -15.23 1.54
C ASP A 261 32.85 -14.01 2.36
N GLU A 262 33.43 -12.86 2.11
CA GLU A 262 33.08 -11.60 2.77
C GLU A 262 31.64 -11.18 2.50
N ALA A 263 31.11 -11.47 1.31
CA ALA A 263 29.73 -11.10 0.92
C ALA A 263 28.70 -11.91 1.71
N LEU A 264 28.88 -13.24 1.84
CA LEU A 264 28.03 -14.10 2.68
C LEU A 264 28.12 -13.76 4.16
N LEU A 265 29.31 -13.41 4.68
CA LEU A 265 29.48 -12.93 6.05
C LEU A 265 28.68 -11.65 6.31
N ASN A 266 28.76 -10.69 5.39
CA ASN A 266 28.01 -9.42 5.47
C ASN A 266 26.51 -9.67 5.42
N LEU A 267 26.03 -10.53 4.51
CA LEU A 267 24.62 -10.90 4.41
C LEU A 267 24.11 -11.56 5.71
N ALA A 268 24.86 -12.50 6.26
CA ALA A 268 24.52 -13.15 7.52
C ALA A 268 24.42 -12.13 8.68
N TRP A 269 25.35 -11.18 8.75
CA TRP A 269 25.33 -10.13 9.76
C TRP A 269 24.14 -9.17 9.59
N GLN A 270 23.82 -8.78 8.35
CA GLN A 270 22.62 -7.99 8.05
C GLN A 270 21.34 -8.73 8.50
N ALA A 271 21.24 -10.02 8.18
CA ALA A 271 20.09 -10.85 8.56
C ALA A 271 19.95 -10.98 10.09
N GLN A 272 21.07 -11.11 10.80
CA GLN A 272 21.06 -11.22 12.27
C GLN A 272 20.62 -9.93 12.97
N LYS A 273 20.92 -8.77 12.39
CA LYS A 273 20.47 -7.46 12.88
C LYS A 273 19.01 -7.14 12.52
N ALA A 274 18.48 -7.88 11.57
CA ALA A 274 17.16 -7.68 11.05
C ALA A 274 16.08 -8.30 11.92
#